data_9322c131f49f371ce37284023232178e
#
_entry.id   9322c131f49f371ce37284023232178e
#
_cell.length_a   1.000
_cell.length_b   1.000
_cell.length_c   1.000
_cell.angle_alpha   90.00
_cell.angle_beta   90.00
_cell.angle_gamma   90.00
#
_symmetry.space_group_name_H-M   'P 1'
#
loop_
_entity.id
_entity.type
_entity.pdbx_description
1 polymer ?
#
loop_
_entity_poly.entity_id
_entity_poly.type
_entity_poly.pdbx_seq_one_letter_code
_entity_poly.pdbx_strand_id
1 'polypeptide(L)'
;VNKSMKWALALGVTGALVATVGVVSSRGRTEDTTQTIRDRELGYEIILPSKIVAAIERGDVYIEKAQDVVDIGDTKSYSTFDLYYNVEDGDDQLLFHLDLIDRELTEEAFATEVGYGNYLGTNDKTFFWVEPTEAVPGAEAHTDEIAELIETLPELEFRTL
;
A
#
# COMPACT_ATOMS: atom_id res chain seq x y z
N VAL A 1 9.02 0.54 25.66
CA VAL A 1 9.12 1.69 24.77
C VAL A 1 7.73 1.93 24.20
N ASN A 2 7.17 3.10 24.44
CA ASN A 2 5.76 3.40 24.20
C ASN A 2 5.50 3.48 22.68
N LYS A 3 4.70 2.58 22.12
CA LYS A 3 4.34 2.52 20.69
C LYS A 3 3.72 3.82 20.16
N SER A 4 3.13 4.64 21.01
CA SER A 4 2.60 5.97 20.65
C SER A 4 3.66 6.96 20.13
N MET A 5 4.94 6.61 20.24
CA MET A 5 6.05 7.47 19.78
C MET A 5 6.52 7.17 18.34
N LYS A 6 6.09 6.04 17.74
CA LYS A 6 6.42 5.73 16.33
C LYS A 6 5.75 6.69 15.34
N TRP A 7 4.61 7.26 15.70
CA TRP A 7 3.86 8.20 14.85
C TRP A 7 4.53 9.56 14.64
N ALA A 8 5.44 9.96 15.51
CA ALA A 8 6.07 11.29 15.48
C ALA A 8 7.37 11.34 14.66
N LEU A 9 7.95 10.18 14.29
CA LEU A 9 9.24 10.12 13.61
C LEU A 9 9.15 9.88 12.10
N ALA A 10 7.98 9.50 11.58
CA ALA A 10 7.75 9.32 10.14
C ALA A 10 7.51 10.63 9.37
N LEU A 11 7.44 11.77 10.07
CA LEU A 11 7.13 13.09 9.48
C LEU A 11 8.37 13.94 9.09
N GLY A 12 9.54 13.37 9.13
CA GLY A 12 10.73 14.18 8.87
C GLY A 12 11.72 13.51 7.93
N VAL A 13 11.52 13.57 6.61
CA VAL A 13 12.54 13.87 5.59
C VAL A 13 11.85 13.91 4.20
N THR A 14 11.74 15.08 3.66
CA THR A 14 11.67 15.54 2.25
C THR A 14 11.50 14.48 1.15
N GLY A 15 10.28 14.31 0.76
CA GLY A 15 9.76 13.61 -0.40
C GLY A 15 8.27 13.43 -0.12
N ALA A 16 7.42 14.30 -0.66
CA ALA A 16 6.05 14.45 -0.18
C ALA A 16 5.16 13.25 -0.51
N LEU A 17 5.19 12.24 0.34
CA LEU A 17 4.06 11.30 0.46
C LEU A 17 2.98 12.05 1.25
N VAL A 18 2.04 12.65 0.57
CA VAL A 18 0.92 13.32 1.21
C VAL A 18 -0.22 12.31 1.29
N ALA A 19 -0.36 11.66 2.45
CA ALA A 19 -1.61 11.01 2.78
C ALA A 19 -2.64 12.11 3.07
N THR A 20 -3.48 12.42 2.11
CA THR A 20 -4.55 13.41 2.28
C THR A 20 -5.83 12.68 2.60
N VAL A 21 -6.31 12.79 3.83
CA VAL A 21 -7.68 12.41 4.19
C VAL A 21 -8.60 13.49 3.60
N GLY A 22 -9.20 13.19 2.48
CA GLY A 22 -10.21 14.06 1.87
C GLY A 22 -11.60 13.62 2.35
N VAL A 23 -12.18 14.32 3.31
CA VAL A 23 -13.60 14.16 3.64
C VAL A 23 -14.40 14.92 2.59
N VAL A 24 -15.01 14.19 1.66
CA VAL A 24 -16.02 14.76 0.77
C VAL A 24 -17.39 14.55 1.41
N SER A 25 -17.87 15.58 2.08
CA SER A 25 -19.24 15.61 2.65
C SER A 25 -20.26 15.83 1.54
N SER A 26 -20.95 14.77 1.12
CA SER A 26 -22.16 14.88 0.31
C SER A 26 -23.37 14.50 1.14
N ARG A 27 -24.35 15.43 1.26
CA ARG A 27 -25.60 15.26 2.00
C ARG A 27 -26.37 14.04 1.49
N GLY A 28 -26.52 13.01 2.35
CA GLY A 28 -27.55 11.98 2.22
C GLY A 28 -27.14 10.62 1.68
N ARG A 29 -25.84 10.28 1.63
CA ARG A 29 -25.32 8.91 1.42
C ARG A 29 -24.26 8.62 2.47
N THR A 30 -24.15 7.36 2.90
CA THR A 30 -23.02 6.82 3.66
C THR A 30 -21.72 7.47 3.16
N GLU A 31 -21.01 8.16 4.06
CA GLU A 31 -19.78 8.83 3.74
C GLU A 31 -18.77 7.77 3.26
N ASP A 32 -18.53 7.72 1.96
CA ASP A 32 -17.40 6.98 1.40
C ASP A 32 -16.14 7.75 1.77
N THR A 33 -15.54 7.38 2.88
CA THR A 33 -14.23 7.90 3.28
C THR A 33 -13.20 7.26 2.36
N THR A 34 -12.70 8.03 1.41
CA THR A 34 -11.59 7.60 0.53
C THR A 34 -10.29 8.15 1.06
N GLN A 35 -9.35 7.28 1.34
CA GLN A 35 -7.97 7.68 1.60
C GLN A 35 -7.13 7.38 0.37
N THR A 36 -6.35 8.38 -0.03
CA THR A 36 -5.52 8.34 -1.22
C THR A 36 -4.06 8.44 -0.84
N ILE A 37 -3.24 7.56 -1.38
CA ILE A 37 -1.79 7.67 -1.34
C ILE A 37 -1.35 8.33 -2.64
N ARG A 38 -0.64 9.45 -2.53
CA ARG A 38 -0.22 10.23 -3.69
C ARG A 38 1.29 10.48 -3.66
N ASP A 39 1.95 10.14 -4.75
CA ASP A 39 3.35 10.50 -4.99
C ASP A 39 3.46 11.36 -6.26
N ARG A 40 3.79 12.63 -6.07
CA ARG A 40 3.90 13.60 -7.17
C ARG A 40 5.18 13.45 -7.98
N GLU A 41 6.24 12.93 -7.38
CA GLU A 41 7.51 12.71 -8.08
C GLU A 41 7.40 11.53 -9.03
N LEU A 42 6.70 10.48 -8.60
CA LEU A 42 6.42 9.29 -9.40
C LEU A 42 5.14 9.41 -10.23
N GLY A 43 4.36 10.48 -10.05
CA GLY A 43 3.21 10.83 -10.88
C GLY A 43 2.01 9.89 -10.73
N TYR A 44 1.75 9.37 -9.54
CA TYR A 44 0.63 8.47 -9.30
C TYR A 44 -0.20 8.79 -8.05
N GLU A 45 -1.39 8.26 -8.03
CA GLU A 45 -2.33 8.23 -6.91
C GLU A 45 -2.94 6.84 -6.79
N ILE A 46 -2.97 6.29 -5.58
CA ILE A 46 -3.63 5.03 -5.24
C ILE A 46 -4.80 5.33 -4.32
N ILE A 47 -6.00 4.88 -4.69
CA ILE A 47 -7.18 4.94 -3.84
C ILE A 47 -7.28 3.63 -3.08
N LEU A 48 -7.33 3.72 -1.75
CA LEU A 48 -7.42 2.56 -0.88
C LEU A 48 -8.87 2.10 -0.72
N PRO A 49 -9.12 0.78 -0.65
CA PRO A 49 -10.43 0.23 -0.30
C PRO A 49 -10.95 0.76 1.05
N SER A 50 -12.24 0.93 1.17
CA SER A 50 -12.89 1.51 2.36
C SER A 50 -12.60 0.74 3.65
N LYS A 51 -12.49 -0.59 3.61
CA LYS A 51 -12.11 -1.40 4.78
C LYS A 51 -10.69 -1.09 5.26
N ILE A 52 -9.75 -0.90 4.34
CA ILE A 52 -8.36 -0.52 4.68
C ILE A 52 -8.36 0.90 5.28
N VAL A 53 -9.11 1.84 4.70
CA VAL A 53 -9.23 3.19 5.24
C VAL A 53 -9.77 3.16 6.67
N ALA A 54 -10.84 2.41 6.93
CA ALA A 54 -11.39 2.26 8.26
C ALA A 54 -10.39 1.64 9.26
N ALA A 55 -9.58 0.67 8.82
CA ALA A 55 -8.53 0.08 9.64
C ALA A 55 -7.39 1.07 9.95
N ILE A 56 -7.03 1.94 9.01
CA ILE A 56 -6.07 3.03 9.23
C ILE A 56 -6.62 4.04 10.24
N GLU A 57 -7.87 4.44 10.13
CA GLU A 57 -8.52 5.36 11.06
C GLU A 57 -8.59 4.82 12.49
N ARG A 58 -8.75 3.50 12.67
CA ARG A 58 -8.70 2.85 13.98
C ARG A 58 -7.29 2.68 14.53
N GLY A 59 -6.26 2.82 13.70
CA GLY A 59 -4.85 2.57 14.06
C GLY A 59 -4.43 1.11 13.95
N ASP A 60 -5.27 0.24 13.37
CA ASP A 60 -4.96 -1.17 13.16
C ASP A 60 -4.01 -1.36 11.97
N VAL A 61 -4.03 -0.43 11.02
CA VAL A 61 -3.20 -0.44 9.82
C VAL A 61 -2.43 0.88 9.70
N TYR A 62 -1.22 0.83 9.18
CA TYR A 62 -0.43 2.02 8.88
C TYR A 62 0.39 1.85 7.60
N ILE A 63 0.82 2.98 7.02
CA ILE A 63 1.61 3.06 5.79
C ILE A 63 3.02 3.48 6.15
N GLU A 64 4.00 2.79 5.59
CA GLU A 64 5.42 3.14 5.70
C GLU A 64 6.04 3.31 4.30
N LYS A 65 6.92 4.29 4.15
CA LYS A 65 7.65 4.48 2.90
C LYS A 65 8.72 3.40 2.78
N ALA A 66 8.72 2.66 1.68
CA ALA A 66 9.73 1.66 1.36
C ALA A 66 10.75 2.21 0.35
N GLN A 67 11.96 1.65 0.36
CA GLN A 67 13.04 2.02 -0.56
C GLN A 67 13.87 0.80 -0.98
N ASP A 68 13.28 -0.36 -0.94
CA ASP A 68 13.96 -1.60 -1.32
C ASP A 68 14.05 -1.72 -2.84
N VAL A 69 15.10 -2.38 -3.28
CA VAL A 69 15.35 -2.69 -4.70
C VAL A 69 15.49 -4.19 -4.84
N VAL A 70 14.70 -4.77 -5.73
CA VAL A 70 14.76 -6.20 -6.05
C VAL A 70 15.09 -6.38 -7.51
N ASP A 71 16.11 -7.19 -7.80
CA ASP A 71 16.47 -7.57 -9.15
C ASP A 71 15.56 -8.68 -9.66
N ILE A 72 14.88 -8.43 -10.77
CA ILE A 72 14.00 -9.38 -11.46
C ILE A 72 14.63 -9.68 -12.81
N GLY A 73 15.57 -10.62 -12.85
CA GLY A 73 16.33 -10.88 -14.07
C GLY A 73 17.08 -9.63 -14.51
N ASP A 74 16.78 -9.15 -15.73
CA ASP A 74 17.37 -7.92 -16.27
C ASP A 74 16.61 -6.64 -15.89
N THR A 75 15.56 -6.77 -15.08
CA THR A 75 14.69 -5.66 -14.65
C THR A 75 14.85 -5.44 -13.16
N LYS A 76 14.77 -4.17 -12.73
CA LYS A 76 14.75 -3.79 -11.31
C LYS A 76 13.35 -3.37 -10.90
N SER A 77 12.91 -3.91 -9.79
CA SER A 77 11.72 -3.43 -9.09
C SER A 77 12.13 -2.58 -7.89
N TYR A 78 11.37 -1.54 -7.65
CA TYR A 78 11.60 -0.59 -6.56
C TYR A 78 10.35 -0.54 -5.69
N SER A 79 10.48 -0.80 -4.39
CA SER A 79 9.39 -0.61 -3.45
C SER A 79 9.15 0.87 -3.17
N THR A 80 7.90 1.29 -3.13
CA THR A 80 7.52 2.69 -2.89
C THR A 80 6.91 2.90 -1.52
N PHE A 81 6.01 2.02 -1.12
CA PHE A 81 5.46 1.99 0.24
C PHE A 81 4.99 0.58 0.63
N ASP A 82 4.92 0.37 1.94
CA ASP A 82 4.42 -0.83 2.57
C ASP A 82 3.18 -0.50 3.40
N LEU A 83 2.23 -1.42 3.43
CA LEU A 83 1.06 -1.37 4.29
C LEU A 83 1.15 -2.47 5.33
N TYR A 84 1.15 -2.09 6.61
CA TYR A 84 1.29 -3.01 7.74
C TYR A 84 0.04 -3.06 8.59
N TYR A 85 -0.28 -4.25 9.08
CA TYR A 85 -1.21 -4.47 10.18
C TYR A 85 -0.42 -4.41 11.50
N ASN A 86 -0.89 -3.59 12.44
CA ASN A 86 -0.27 -3.38 13.73
C ASN A 86 -0.63 -4.52 14.70
N VAL A 87 0.31 -5.38 15.02
CA VAL A 87 0.14 -6.47 16.00
C VAL A 87 0.60 -5.98 17.37
N GLU A 88 -0.32 -5.92 18.36
CA GLU A 88 -0.06 -5.30 19.68
C GLU A 88 1.14 -5.90 20.41
N ASP A 89 1.30 -7.21 20.41
CA ASP A 89 2.32 -7.95 21.17
C ASP A 89 3.25 -8.79 20.26
N GLY A 90 3.45 -8.38 19.01
CA GLY A 90 4.25 -9.10 18.03
C GLY A 90 4.93 -8.18 17.03
N ASP A 91 5.46 -8.79 15.98
CA ASP A 91 5.94 -8.07 14.80
C ASP A 91 4.74 -7.69 13.92
N ASP A 92 4.79 -6.48 13.35
CA ASP A 92 3.71 -6.01 12.49
C ASP A 92 3.65 -6.83 11.20
N GLN A 93 2.43 -7.21 10.79
CA GLN A 93 2.21 -8.02 9.61
C GLN A 93 2.15 -7.16 8.36
N LEU A 94 3.04 -7.39 7.41
CA LEU A 94 2.92 -6.79 6.08
C LEU A 94 1.63 -7.28 5.41
N LEU A 95 0.80 -6.37 4.92
CA LEU A 95 -0.40 -6.69 4.13
C LEU A 95 -0.07 -6.73 2.64
N PHE A 96 0.63 -5.71 2.15
CA PHE A 96 1.21 -5.68 0.82
C PHE A 96 2.27 -4.60 0.72
N HIS A 97 3.11 -4.69 -0.31
CA HIS A 97 3.94 -3.59 -0.74
C HIS A 97 3.60 -3.18 -2.18
N LEU A 98 3.71 -1.88 -2.43
CA LEU A 98 3.62 -1.32 -3.76
C LEU A 98 5.01 -1.22 -4.37
N ASP A 99 5.19 -1.88 -5.49
CA ASP A 99 6.41 -1.87 -6.27
C ASP A 99 6.21 -1.18 -7.61
N LEU A 100 7.29 -0.69 -8.16
CA LEU A 100 7.32 -0.17 -9.52
C LEU A 100 8.49 -0.74 -10.32
N ILE A 101 8.29 -0.80 -11.63
CA ILE A 101 9.33 -1.04 -12.62
C ILE A 101 9.51 0.25 -13.41
N ASP A 102 10.76 0.71 -13.58
CA ASP A 102 11.09 1.97 -14.25
C ASP A 102 11.01 1.85 -15.78
N ARG A 103 9.91 1.32 -16.26
CA ARG A 103 9.46 1.28 -17.66
C ARG A 103 7.98 0.96 -17.75
N GLU A 104 7.38 1.39 -18.84
CA GLU A 104 5.98 1.10 -19.14
C GLU A 104 5.83 -0.34 -19.66
N LEU A 105 4.93 -1.12 -19.03
CA LEU A 105 4.51 -2.45 -19.47
C LEU A 105 3.00 -2.49 -19.57
N THR A 106 2.49 -3.14 -20.61
CA THR A 106 1.08 -3.55 -20.62
C THR A 106 0.86 -4.66 -19.59
N GLU A 107 -0.38 -4.89 -19.17
CA GLU A 107 -0.72 -5.97 -18.24
C GLU A 107 -0.26 -7.35 -18.76
N GLU A 108 -0.42 -7.61 -20.09
CA GLU A 108 0.04 -8.84 -20.72
C GLU A 108 1.56 -8.99 -20.70
N ALA A 109 2.28 -7.91 -20.99
CA ALA A 109 3.75 -7.90 -20.92
C ALA A 109 4.23 -8.08 -19.47
N PHE A 110 3.59 -7.43 -18.50
CA PHE A 110 3.88 -7.60 -17.09
C PHE A 110 3.70 -9.07 -16.65
N ALA A 111 2.59 -9.68 -16.98
CA ALA A 111 2.32 -11.09 -16.64
C ALA A 111 3.36 -12.05 -17.24
N THR A 112 3.89 -11.74 -18.42
CA THR A 112 4.88 -12.58 -19.11
C THR A 112 6.30 -12.35 -18.60
N GLU A 113 6.69 -11.10 -18.37
CA GLU A 113 8.08 -10.72 -18.08
C GLU A 113 8.38 -10.72 -16.58
N VAL A 114 7.41 -10.35 -15.74
CA VAL A 114 7.56 -10.27 -14.28
C VAL A 114 7.09 -11.56 -13.61
N GLY A 115 5.88 -12.01 -13.94
CA GLY A 115 5.35 -13.32 -13.52
C GLY A 115 4.98 -13.45 -12.05
N TYR A 116 5.04 -12.36 -11.27
CA TYR A 116 4.56 -12.32 -9.88
C TYR A 116 3.96 -10.96 -9.55
N GLY A 117 3.20 -10.88 -8.46
CA GLY A 117 2.48 -9.67 -8.06
C GLY A 117 1.24 -9.40 -8.91
N ASN A 118 0.56 -8.33 -8.60
CA ASN A 118 -0.70 -7.96 -9.18
C ASN A 118 -0.57 -6.60 -9.88
N TYR A 119 -0.72 -6.59 -11.19
CA TYR A 119 -0.67 -5.37 -12.01
C TYR A 119 -1.71 -4.37 -11.52
N LEU A 120 -1.31 -3.11 -11.40
CA LEU A 120 -2.17 -2.05 -10.89
C LEU A 120 -2.42 -0.97 -11.96
N GLY A 121 -1.38 -0.58 -12.67
CA GLY A 121 -1.47 0.43 -13.71
C GLY A 121 -0.10 0.92 -14.18
N THR A 122 -0.13 1.84 -15.14
CA THR A 122 1.08 2.40 -15.72
C THR A 122 0.92 3.90 -16.03
N ASN A 123 2.02 4.62 -15.95
CA ASN A 123 2.22 5.93 -16.54
C ASN A 123 3.44 5.87 -17.48
N ASP A 124 4.60 6.39 -17.15
CA ASP A 124 5.89 6.05 -17.76
C ASP A 124 6.61 4.89 -17.05
N LYS A 125 6.02 4.42 -15.95
CA LYS A 125 6.46 3.31 -15.11
C LYS A 125 5.31 2.32 -14.93
N THR A 126 5.61 1.09 -14.54
CA THR A 126 4.61 0.07 -14.24
C THR A 126 4.53 -0.12 -12.73
N PHE A 127 3.32 -0.06 -12.18
CA PHE A 127 3.02 -0.23 -10.77
C PHE A 127 2.28 -1.54 -10.54
N PHE A 128 2.66 -2.24 -9.49
CA PHE A 128 2.04 -3.50 -9.07
C PHE A 128 2.15 -3.67 -7.56
N TRP A 129 1.30 -4.48 -6.98
CA TRP A 129 1.35 -4.79 -5.56
C TRP A 129 1.64 -6.26 -5.34
N VAL A 130 2.31 -6.56 -4.23
CA VAL A 130 2.75 -7.91 -3.87
C VAL A 130 2.33 -8.20 -2.44
N GLU A 131 1.67 -9.36 -2.24
CA GLU A 131 1.35 -9.88 -0.92
C GLU A 131 2.55 -10.61 -0.32
N PRO A 132 2.72 -10.59 1.02
CA PRO A 132 3.72 -11.41 1.68
C PRO A 132 3.33 -12.89 1.57
N THR A 133 4.33 -13.75 1.51
CA THR A 133 4.13 -15.21 1.46
C THR A 133 4.05 -15.85 2.82
N GLU A 134 4.43 -15.14 3.89
CA GLU A 134 4.52 -15.67 5.24
C GLU A 134 3.84 -14.75 6.26
N ALA A 135 3.15 -15.35 7.23
CA ALA A 135 2.63 -14.64 8.38
C ALA A 135 3.74 -14.48 9.44
N VAL A 136 3.74 -13.33 10.11
CA VAL A 136 4.67 -13.09 11.23
C VAL A 136 4.15 -13.69 12.53
N PRO A 137 5.02 -14.06 13.49
CA PRO A 137 4.60 -14.51 14.79
C PRO A 137 3.73 -13.49 15.53
N GLY A 138 2.61 -13.94 16.06
CA GLY A 138 1.62 -13.08 16.75
C GLY A 138 0.47 -12.62 15.87
N ALA A 139 0.58 -12.73 14.55
CA ALA A 139 -0.52 -12.41 13.64
C ALA A 139 -1.66 -13.43 13.67
N GLU A 140 -1.44 -14.61 14.24
CA GLU A 140 -2.44 -15.68 14.30
C GLU A 140 -3.73 -15.26 15.03
N ALA A 141 -3.61 -14.38 16.02
CA ALA A 141 -4.77 -13.84 16.75
C ALA A 141 -5.64 -12.90 15.89
N HIS A 142 -5.13 -12.42 14.76
CA HIS A 142 -5.77 -11.46 13.86
C HIS A 142 -6.00 -12.01 12.45
N THR A 143 -5.88 -13.34 12.26
CA THR A 143 -5.92 -13.97 10.93
C THR A 143 -7.18 -13.63 10.15
N ASP A 144 -8.35 -13.64 10.78
CA ASP A 144 -9.62 -13.36 10.09
C ASP A 144 -9.69 -11.90 9.64
N GLU A 145 -9.26 -10.95 10.48
CA GLU A 145 -9.26 -9.53 10.17
C GLU A 145 -8.23 -9.18 9.08
N ILE A 146 -7.03 -9.75 9.17
CA ILE A 146 -5.98 -9.60 8.16
C ILE A 146 -6.46 -10.17 6.81
N ALA A 147 -7.07 -11.35 6.81
CA ALA A 147 -7.63 -11.97 5.61
C ALA A 147 -8.71 -11.09 4.97
N GLU A 148 -9.63 -10.53 5.77
CA GLU A 148 -10.65 -9.61 5.27
C GLU A 148 -10.07 -8.34 4.61
N LEU A 149 -8.95 -7.83 5.11
CA LEU A 149 -8.27 -6.68 4.52
C LEU A 149 -7.59 -7.06 3.21
N ILE A 150 -6.89 -8.21 3.18
CA ILE A 150 -6.22 -8.72 1.97
C ILE A 150 -7.23 -8.99 0.86
N GLU A 151 -8.41 -9.52 1.16
CA GLU A 151 -9.47 -9.76 0.18
C GLU A 151 -9.95 -8.47 -0.53
N THR A 152 -9.72 -7.30 0.06
CA THR A 152 -10.09 -6.02 -0.57
C THR A 152 -9.00 -5.44 -1.48
N LEU A 153 -7.77 -5.98 -1.47
CA LEU A 153 -6.66 -5.44 -2.27
C LEU A 153 -6.95 -5.37 -3.79
N PRO A 154 -7.71 -6.29 -4.40
CA PRO A 154 -8.11 -6.13 -5.80
C PRO A 154 -8.97 -4.89 -6.09
N GLU A 155 -9.51 -4.22 -5.06
CA GLU A 155 -10.28 -2.96 -5.19
C GLU A 155 -9.38 -1.71 -5.19
N LEU A 156 -8.04 -1.87 -5.09
CA LEU A 156 -7.11 -0.76 -5.24
C LEU A 156 -7.27 -0.12 -6.62
N GLU A 157 -7.40 1.22 -6.65
CA GLU A 157 -7.50 1.96 -7.91
C GLU A 157 -6.22 2.77 -8.15
N PHE A 158 -5.67 2.66 -9.34
CA PHE A 158 -4.53 3.46 -9.80
C PHE A 158 -5.00 4.64 -10.64
N ARG A 159 -4.41 5.80 -10.40
CA ARG A 159 -4.61 7.00 -11.22
C ARG A 159 -3.28 7.68 -11.50
N THR A 160 -3.09 8.13 -12.71
CA THR A 160 -2.00 9.04 -13.09
C THR A 160 -2.29 10.46 -12.60
N LEU A 161 -1.26 11.16 -12.13
CA LEU A 161 -1.33 12.57 -11.72
C LEU A 161 -0.93 13.49 -12.87
#